data_ae5fa807d7efc92962416f4a4c8a95be
#
_entry.id   ae5fa807d7efc92962416f4a4c8a95be
#
_cell.length_a   1.000
_cell.length_b   1.000
_cell.length_c   1.000
_cell.angle_alpha   90.00
_cell.angle_beta   90.00
_cell.angle_gamma   90.00
#
_symmetry.space_group_name_H-M   'P 1'
#
loop_
_entity.id
_entity.type
_entity.pdbx_description
1 polymer ?
#
loop_
_entity_poly.entity_id
_entity_poly.type
_entity_poly.pdbx_seq_one_letter_code
_entity_poly.pdbx_strand_id
1 'polypeptide(L)'
;MSGDVKLPAEVLRLRDAAARRLVDVKNVQLPRLCECTHAAQELMALETELNDTLHTVTSLVQQISDEVDDAESAAERTALQELARAQQAQLASVRQDARRALLQAHRAMVARQESAARTSLLAASSRHVGASTAPTDRASATSERVTSTLQRTVALMSSELEKSGYSAQLLEESSETISQVSTKYASFNDLLRDSI
;
A
#
# COMPACT_ATOMS: atom_id res chain seq x y z
N MET A 1 -12.85 -36.90 19.91
CA MET A 1 -12.13 -36.41 21.11
C MET A 1 -11.06 -35.46 20.61
N SER A 2 -11.36 -34.17 20.54
CA SER A 2 -10.38 -33.14 20.14
C SER A 2 -9.48 -32.90 21.36
N GLY A 3 -8.32 -33.56 21.39
CA GLY A 3 -7.27 -33.23 22.33
C GLY A 3 -6.85 -31.77 22.06
N ASP A 4 -6.89 -30.96 23.10
CA ASP A 4 -6.42 -29.58 23.08
C ASP A 4 -4.91 -29.61 22.74
N VAL A 5 -4.57 -29.35 21.47
CA VAL A 5 -3.17 -29.33 21.00
C VAL A 5 -2.55 -28.08 21.60
N LYS A 6 -1.65 -28.25 22.54
CA LYS A 6 -0.97 -27.14 23.20
C LYS A 6 0.12 -26.60 22.29
N LEU A 7 -0.17 -25.47 21.62
CA LEU A 7 0.81 -24.77 20.80
C LEU A 7 1.96 -24.20 21.64
N PRO A 8 3.18 -24.11 21.10
CA PRO A 8 4.33 -23.48 21.75
C PRO A 8 4.02 -22.06 22.19
N ALA A 9 4.48 -21.68 23.38
CA ALA A 9 4.23 -20.35 23.93
C ALA A 9 4.83 -19.23 23.05
N GLU A 10 5.88 -19.53 22.33
CA GLU A 10 6.53 -18.61 21.40
C GLU A 10 5.65 -18.32 20.19
N VAL A 11 5.06 -19.33 19.58
CA VAL A 11 4.11 -19.19 18.48
C VAL A 11 2.89 -18.35 18.89
N LEU A 12 2.39 -18.55 20.08
CA LEU A 12 1.27 -17.75 20.61
C LEU A 12 1.66 -16.27 20.74
N ARG A 13 2.89 -15.98 21.18
CA ARG A 13 3.42 -14.61 21.25
C ARG A 13 3.55 -13.98 19.87
N LEU A 14 4.08 -14.71 18.89
CA LEU A 14 4.22 -14.24 17.50
C LEU A 14 2.85 -13.95 16.89
N ARG A 15 1.90 -14.86 17.06
CA ARG A 15 0.50 -14.68 16.63
C ARG A 15 -0.11 -13.40 17.22
N ASP A 16 0.01 -13.23 18.53
CA ASP A 16 -0.58 -12.08 19.23
C ASP A 16 0.11 -10.76 18.85
N ALA A 17 1.41 -10.80 18.58
CA ALA A 17 2.15 -9.67 18.05
C ALA A 17 1.70 -9.29 16.63
N ALA A 18 1.55 -10.27 15.74
CA ALA A 18 1.04 -10.07 14.39
C ALA A 18 -0.40 -9.53 14.41
N ALA A 19 -1.28 -10.14 15.22
CA ALA A 19 -2.67 -9.71 15.33
C ALA A 19 -2.80 -8.27 15.81
N ARG A 20 -2.04 -7.85 16.83
CA ARG A 20 -2.04 -6.45 17.32
C ARG A 20 -1.64 -5.48 16.23
N ARG A 21 -0.59 -5.77 15.45
CA ARG A 21 -0.15 -4.91 14.36
C ARG A 21 -1.16 -4.84 13.22
N LEU A 22 -1.81 -5.96 12.87
CA LEU A 22 -2.88 -5.97 11.87
C LEU A 22 -4.11 -5.16 12.30
N VAL A 23 -4.46 -5.20 13.59
CA VAL A 23 -5.52 -4.36 14.17
C VAL A 23 -5.13 -2.88 14.11
N ASP A 24 -3.89 -2.53 14.44
CA ASP A 24 -3.37 -1.17 14.36
C ASP A 24 -3.42 -0.63 12.91
N VAL A 25 -2.97 -1.43 11.94
CA VAL A 25 -3.09 -1.07 10.52
C VAL A 25 -4.55 -0.76 10.16
N LYS A 26 -5.49 -1.65 10.49
CA LYS A 26 -6.90 -1.49 10.11
C LYS A 26 -7.57 -0.30 10.78
N ASN A 27 -7.31 -0.10 12.08
CA ASN A 27 -8.07 0.85 12.89
C ASN A 27 -7.41 2.24 13.00
N VAL A 28 -6.10 2.33 12.73
CA VAL A 28 -5.34 3.59 12.87
C VAL A 28 -4.73 4.02 11.55
N GLN A 29 -3.91 3.18 10.92
CA GLN A 29 -3.12 3.60 9.76
C GLN A 29 -3.98 3.78 8.50
N LEU A 30 -4.89 2.86 8.20
CA LEU A 30 -5.77 2.98 7.02
C LEU A 30 -6.73 4.18 7.11
N PRO A 31 -7.42 4.47 8.24
CA PRO A 31 -8.21 5.68 8.37
C PRO A 31 -7.38 6.96 8.20
N ARG A 32 -6.19 7.04 8.84
CA ARG A 32 -5.28 8.18 8.68
C ARG A 32 -4.86 8.43 7.23
N LEU A 33 -4.62 7.36 6.46
CA LEU A 33 -4.36 7.47 5.02
C LEU A 33 -5.54 8.04 4.25
N CYS A 34 -6.74 7.59 4.53
CA CYS A 34 -7.95 8.09 3.87
C CYS A 34 -8.24 9.57 4.20
N GLU A 35 -7.90 10.00 5.41
CA GLU A 35 -8.07 11.38 5.88
C GLU A 35 -6.94 12.31 5.40
N CYS A 36 -5.77 11.75 5.08
CA CYS A 36 -4.62 12.50 4.62
C CYS A 36 -4.83 13.02 3.19
N THR A 37 -5.29 14.27 3.10
CA THR A 37 -5.65 14.85 1.81
C THR A 37 -4.93 16.18 1.52
N HIS A 38 -4.08 16.65 2.44
CA HIS A 38 -3.56 18.02 2.41
C HIS A 38 -2.06 18.15 2.09
N ALA A 39 -1.24 17.17 2.44
CA ALA A 39 0.21 17.26 2.27
C ALA A 39 0.79 15.99 1.63
N ALA A 40 1.44 16.13 0.49
CA ALA A 40 2.09 14.99 -0.19
C ALA A 40 3.17 14.34 0.68
N GLN A 41 3.91 15.15 1.46
CA GLN A 41 4.93 14.62 2.38
C GLN A 41 4.33 13.78 3.51
N GLU A 42 3.17 14.18 4.03
CA GLU A 42 2.48 13.43 5.07
C GLU A 42 1.97 12.09 4.53
N LEU A 43 1.42 12.07 3.31
CA LEU A 43 1.00 10.84 2.66
C LEU A 43 2.18 9.88 2.46
N MET A 44 3.33 10.36 1.97
CA MET A 44 4.54 9.54 1.81
C MET A 44 5.05 8.99 3.15
N ALA A 45 4.98 9.76 4.23
CA ALA A 45 5.37 9.30 5.56
C ALA A 45 4.43 8.17 6.05
N LEU A 46 3.12 8.33 5.85
CA LEU A 46 2.13 7.31 6.20
C LEU A 46 2.27 6.04 5.35
N GLU A 47 2.61 6.17 4.06
CA GLU A 47 2.93 5.03 3.19
C GLU A 47 4.14 4.25 3.70
N THR A 48 5.19 4.96 4.10
CA THR A 48 6.40 4.34 4.65
C THR A 48 6.09 3.62 5.96
N GLU A 49 5.37 4.27 6.89
CA GLU A 49 4.95 3.68 8.16
C GLU A 49 4.11 2.40 7.95
N LEU A 50 3.17 2.45 6.99
CA LEU A 50 2.33 1.31 6.62
C LEU A 50 3.15 0.15 6.06
N ASN A 51 4.07 0.43 5.13
CA ASN A 51 4.92 -0.58 4.51
C ASN A 51 5.84 -1.25 5.55
N ASP A 52 6.44 -0.49 6.46
CA ASP A 52 7.28 -1.01 7.53
C ASP A 52 6.48 -1.92 8.48
N THR A 53 5.25 -1.51 8.80
CA THR A 53 4.35 -2.33 9.62
C THR A 53 3.98 -3.63 8.92
N LEU A 54 3.60 -3.58 7.64
CA LEU A 54 3.26 -4.76 6.85
C LEU A 54 4.47 -5.69 6.65
N HIS A 55 5.67 -5.15 6.47
CA HIS A 55 6.90 -5.92 6.41
C HIS A 55 7.18 -6.64 7.73
N THR A 56 7.03 -5.95 8.84
CA THR A 56 7.18 -6.56 10.18
C THR A 56 6.17 -7.70 10.40
N VAL A 57 4.90 -7.51 10.02
CA VAL A 57 3.89 -8.58 10.13
C VAL A 57 4.25 -9.76 9.23
N THR A 58 4.76 -9.50 8.04
CA THR A 58 5.22 -10.56 7.13
C THR A 58 6.32 -11.41 7.76
N SER A 59 7.29 -10.77 8.40
CA SER A 59 8.36 -11.47 9.11
C SER A 59 7.83 -12.32 10.27
N LEU A 60 6.87 -11.80 11.04
CA LEU A 60 6.24 -12.56 12.13
C LEU A 60 5.46 -13.78 11.61
N VAL A 61 4.72 -13.62 10.51
CA VAL A 61 3.99 -14.74 9.89
C VAL A 61 4.95 -15.77 9.31
N GLN A 62 6.07 -15.34 8.74
CA GLN A 62 7.10 -16.25 8.26
C GLN A 62 7.71 -17.06 9.43
N GLN A 63 8.04 -16.42 10.56
CA GLN A 63 8.52 -17.12 11.74
C GLN A 63 7.54 -18.19 12.24
N ILE A 64 6.23 -17.88 12.23
CA ILE A 64 5.20 -18.89 12.55
C ILE A 64 5.23 -20.05 11.56
N SER A 65 5.48 -19.78 10.26
CA SER A 65 5.58 -20.84 9.25
C SER A 65 6.83 -21.69 9.43
N ASP A 66 7.93 -21.10 9.86
CA ASP A 66 9.19 -21.81 10.09
C ASP A 66 9.06 -22.79 11.29
N GLU A 67 8.28 -22.43 12.33
CA GLU A 67 7.99 -23.32 13.47
C GLU A 67 7.19 -24.59 13.09
N VAL A 68 6.56 -24.62 11.91
CA VAL A 68 5.86 -25.82 11.42
C VAL A 68 6.82 -26.99 11.19
N ASP A 69 8.04 -26.70 10.73
CA ASP A 69 9.04 -27.71 10.44
C ASP A 69 9.64 -28.31 11.72
N ASP A 70 9.65 -27.54 12.81
CA ASP A 70 10.17 -27.94 14.13
C ASP A 70 9.13 -28.65 15.01
N ALA A 71 7.89 -28.85 14.51
CA ALA A 71 6.81 -29.48 15.26
C ALA A 71 7.11 -30.92 15.66
N GLU A 72 6.99 -31.24 16.95
CA GLU A 72 7.30 -32.56 17.54
C GLU A 72 6.26 -33.63 17.20
N SER A 73 5.00 -33.23 16.93
CA SER A 73 3.91 -34.16 16.66
C SER A 73 3.14 -33.79 15.37
N ALA A 74 2.54 -34.80 14.73
CA ALA A 74 1.69 -34.58 13.55
C ALA A 74 0.47 -33.69 13.86
N ALA A 75 -0.10 -33.81 15.06
CA ALA A 75 -1.23 -32.97 15.49
C ALA A 75 -0.83 -31.50 15.67
N GLU A 76 0.34 -31.28 16.27
CA GLU A 76 0.92 -29.94 16.43
C GLU A 76 1.24 -29.31 15.08
N ARG A 77 1.88 -30.07 14.18
CA ARG A 77 2.17 -29.61 12.81
C ARG A 77 0.92 -29.17 12.08
N THR A 78 -0.16 -29.94 12.16
CA THR A 78 -1.45 -29.59 11.55
C THR A 78 -2.00 -28.28 12.12
N ALA A 79 -1.99 -28.13 13.45
CA ALA A 79 -2.47 -26.94 14.12
C ALA A 79 -1.63 -25.68 13.76
N LEU A 80 -0.31 -25.83 13.69
CA LEU A 80 0.59 -24.74 13.26
C LEU A 80 0.36 -24.36 11.80
N GLN A 81 0.16 -25.34 10.90
CA GLN A 81 -0.17 -25.07 9.49
C GLN A 81 -1.48 -24.31 9.35
N GLU A 82 -2.51 -24.70 10.07
CA GLU A 82 -3.80 -24.00 10.08
C GLU A 82 -3.65 -22.56 10.59
N LEU A 83 -2.89 -22.35 11.65
CA LEU A 83 -2.59 -21.04 12.19
C LEU A 83 -1.82 -20.19 11.18
N ALA A 84 -0.77 -20.69 10.58
CA ALA A 84 0.03 -19.99 9.59
C ALA A 84 -0.82 -19.57 8.37
N ARG A 85 -1.65 -20.49 7.85
CA ARG A 85 -2.59 -20.19 6.76
C ARG A 85 -3.59 -19.10 7.14
N ALA A 86 -4.14 -19.14 8.35
CA ALA A 86 -5.07 -18.13 8.83
C ALA A 86 -4.40 -16.75 8.92
N GLN A 87 -3.17 -16.68 9.44
CA GLN A 87 -2.40 -15.43 9.52
C GLN A 87 -2.02 -14.89 8.12
N GLN A 88 -1.62 -15.76 7.20
CA GLN A 88 -1.34 -15.40 5.81
C GLN A 88 -2.58 -14.82 5.12
N ALA A 89 -3.75 -15.44 5.30
CA ALA A 89 -5.01 -14.96 4.75
C ALA A 89 -5.39 -13.57 5.31
N GLN A 90 -5.22 -13.36 6.63
CA GLN A 90 -5.46 -12.06 7.24
C GLN A 90 -4.50 -11.00 6.72
N LEU A 91 -3.22 -11.29 6.59
CA LEU A 91 -2.22 -10.40 6.02
C LEU A 91 -2.54 -10.03 4.56
N ALA A 92 -2.95 -11.00 3.74
CA ALA A 92 -3.36 -10.78 2.36
C ALA A 92 -4.58 -9.83 2.27
N SER A 93 -5.58 -10.04 3.13
CA SER A 93 -6.75 -9.15 3.22
C SER A 93 -6.33 -7.71 3.58
N VAL A 94 -5.48 -7.54 4.60
CA VAL A 94 -5.03 -6.21 5.03
C VAL A 94 -4.19 -5.52 3.95
N ARG A 95 -3.34 -6.26 3.25
CA ARG A 95 -2.60 -5.73 2.10
C ARG A 95 -3.52 -5.24 0.98
N GLN A 96 -4.60 -5.95 0.71
CA GLN A 96 -5.58 -5.53 -0.28
C GLN A 96 -6.30 -4.24 0.15
N ASP A 97 -6.69 -4.15 1.43
CA ASP A 97 -7.32 -2.96 1.98
C ASP A 97 -6.35 -1.76 1.97
N ALA A 98 -5.08 -1.98 2.30
CA ALA A 98 -4.02 -0.98 2.24
C ALA A 98 -3.83 -0.43 0.82
N ARG A 99 -3.77 -1.29 -0.18
CA ARG A 99 -3.69 -0.87 -1.60
C ARG A 99 -4.89 -0.02 -2.02
N ARG A 100 -6.09 -0.40 -1.61
CA ARG A 100 -7.31 0.38 -1.91
C ARG A 100 -7.26 1.76 -1.25
N ALA A 101 -6.87 1.82 0.03
CA ALA A 101 -6.75 3.06 0.78
C ALA A 101 -5.71 4.01 0.17
N LEU A 102 -4.53 3.49 -0.21
CA LEU A 102 -3.49 4.25 -0.89
C LEU A 102 -3.96 4.82 -2.23
N LEU A 103 -4.58 4.00 -3.08
CA LEU A 103 -5.13 4.46 -4.35
C LEU A 103 -6.20 5.53 -4.16
N GLN A 104 -7.05 5.39 -3.15
CA GLN A 104 -8.07 6.38 -2.83
C GLN A 104 -7.45 7.69 -2.34
N ALA A 105 -6.46 7.64 -1.46
CA ALA A 105 -5.75 8.80 -0.95
C ALA A 105 -5.01 9.57 -2.07
N HIS A 106 -4.31 8.86 -2.94
CA HIS A 106 -3.65 9.47 -4.11
C HIS A 106 -4.65 10.13 -5.05
N ARG A 107 -5.75 9.47 -5.38
CA ARG A 107 -6.81 10.06 -6.24
C ARG A 107 -7.42 11.31 -5.61
N ALA A 108 -7.69 11.29 -4.31
CA ALA A 108 -8.23 12.44 -3.59
C ALA A 108 -7.25 13.61 -3.59
N MET A 109 -5.95 13.35 -3.46
CA MET A 109 -4.91 14.38 -3.51
C MET A 109 -4.79 15.01 -4.90
N VAL A 110 -4.77 14.20 -5.96
CA VAL A 110 -4.74 14.69 -7.36
C VAL A 110 -5.97 15.53 -7.67
N ALA A 111 -7.17 15.07 -7.33
CA ALA A 111 -8.41 15.82 -7.54
C ALA A 111 -8.41 17.19 -6.84
N ARG A 112 -7.82 17.26 -5.64
CA ARG A 112 -7.68 18.55 -4.93
C ARG A 112 -6.65 19.47 -5.58
N GLN A 113 -5.51 18.93 -6.01
CA GLN A 113 -4.52 19.73 -6.74
C GLN A 113 -5.11 20.31 -8.03
N GLU A 114 -5.88 19.53 -8.78
CA GLU A 114 -6.59 19.98 -9.97
C GLU A 114 -7.63 21.07 -9.64
N SER A 115 -8.41 20.89 -8.58
CA SER A 115 -9.41 21.88 -8.18
C SER A 115 -8.77 23.20 -7.73
N ALA A 116 -7.67 23.12 -6.98
CA ALA A 116 -6.90 24.29 -6.57
C ALA A 116 -6.26 25.01 -7.76
N ALA A 117 -5.74 24.27 -8.73
CA ALA A 117 -5.21 24.84 -9.97
C ALA A 117 -6.29 25.54 -10.79
N ARG A 118 -7.47 24.93 -10.94
CA ARG A 118 -8.62 25.55 -11.63
C ARG A 118 -9.08 26.83 -10.94
N THR A 119 -9.20 26.80 -9.60
CA THR A 119 -9.58 27.99 -8.82
C THR A 119 -8.56 29.11 -8.97
N SER A 120 -7.26 28.78 -8.96
CA SER A 120 -6.17 29.75 -9.17
C SER A 120 -6.22 30.39 -10.56
N LEU A 121 -6.51 29.60 -11.60
CA LEU A 121 -6.66 30.11 -12.98
C LEU A 121 -7.88 31.03 -13.13
N LEU A 122 -9.02 30.65 -12.56
CA LEU A 122 -10.23 31.46 -12.58
C LEU A 122 -10.04 32.76 -11.80
N ALA A 123 -9.41 32.73 -10.63
CA ALA A 123 -9.09 33.92 -9.85
C ALA A 123 -8.08 34.85 -10.55
N ALA A 124 -7.16 34.29 -11.35
CA ALA A 124 -6.26 35.07 -12.17
C ALA A 124 -7.00 35.75 -13.37
N SER A 125 -7.95 35.07 -13.97
CA SER A 125 -8.74 35.62 -15.09
C SER A 125 -9.70 36.72 -14.61
N SER A 126 -10.33 36.57 -13.45
CA SER A 126 -11.26 37.57 -12.90
C SER A 126 -10.58 38.88 -12.48
N ARG A 127 -9.32 38.81 -12.02
CA ARG A 127 -8.50 40.01 -11.72
C ARG A 127 -8.13 40.82 -12.97
N HIS A 128 -8.16 40.20 -14.15
CA HIS A 128 -7.80 40.87 -15.40
C HIS A 128 -8.89 41.70 -16.03
N VAL A 129 -10.15 41.58 -15.61
CA VAL A 129 -11.27 42.34 -16.15
C VAL A 129 -11.31 43.80 -15.62
N GLY A 130 -10.57 44.11 -14.53
CA GLY A 130 -10.61 45.43 -13.89
C GLY A 130 -9.37 46.35 -14.09
N ALA A 131 -8.31 45.92 -14.75
CA ALA A 131 -7.11 46.73 -14.91
C ALA A 131 -6.82 47.10 -16.36
N SER A 132 -7.05 48.36 -16.70
CA SER A 132 -6.74 49.00 -18.00
C SER A 132 -5.22 49.20 -18.11
N THR A 133 -4.51 48.21 -18.67
CA THR A 133 -3.10 48.33 -19.08
C THR A 133 -2.96 48.00 -20.57
N ALA A 134 -1.91 48.57 -21.21
CA ALA A 134 -1.68 48.54 -22.65
C ALA A 134 -1.66 47.09 -23.23
N PRO A 135 -2.12 46.89 -24.48
CA PRO A 135 -2.34 45.56 -25.08
C PRO A 135 -1.07 44.68 -25.23
N THR A 136 0.11 45.31 -25.32
CA THR A 136 1.39 44.61 -25.51
C THR A 136 1.90 43.92 -24.23
N ASP A 137 1.73 44.56 -23.07
CA ASP A 137 2.19 43.98 -21.79
C ASP A 137 1.26 42.85 -21.30
N ARG A 138 0.01 42.87 -21.76
CA ARG A 138 -0.92 41.77 -21.48
C ARG A 138 -0.58 40.48 -22.20
N ALA A 139 -0.14 40.56 -23.45
CA ALA A 139 0.22 39.39 -24.24
C ALA A 139 1.45 38.67 -23.69
N SER A 140 2.48 39.39 -23.24
CA SER A 140 3.68 38.83 -22.65
C SER A 140 3.41 38.19 -21.28
N ALA A 141 2.68 38.88 -20.40
CA ALA A 141 2.29 38.38 -19.07
C ALA A 141 1.36 37.15 -19.17
N THR A 142 0.51 37.07 -20.18
CA THR A 142 -0.36 35.92 -20.42
C THR A 142 0.48 34.75 -20.94
N SER A 143 1.44 34.96 -21.85
CA SER A 143 2.34 33.95 -22.37
C SER A 143 3.23 33.36 -21.29
N GLU A 144 3.83 34.17 -20.42
CA GLU A 144 4.64 33.71 -19.29
C GLU A 144 3.82 32.85 -18.29
N ARG A 145 2.56 33.24 -18.02
CA ARG A 145 1.67 32.47 -17.13
C ARG A 145 1.26 31.15 -17.76
N VAL A 146 0.95 31.12 -19.04
CA VAL A 146 0.65 29.88 -19.78
C VAL A 146 1.86 28.97 -19.78
N THR A 147 3.06 29.49 -20.01
CA THR A 147 4.32 28.72 -19.98
C THR A 147 4.57 28.15 -18.58
N SER A 148 4.42 28.96 -17.53
CA SER A 148 4.58 28.50 -16.14
C SER A 148 3.53 27.45 -15.75
N THR A 149 2.30 27.58 -16.23
CA THR A 149 1.23 26.58 -15.99
C THR A 149 1.51 25.29 -16.74
N LEU A 150 1.97 25.36 -17.99
CA LEU A 150 2.38 24.19 -18.76
C LEU A 150 3.58 23.46 -18.13
N GLN A 151 4.59 24.20 -17.67
CA GLN A 151 5.73 23.62 -16.96
C GLN A 151 5.30 22.89 -15.68
N ARG A 152 4.38 23.50 -14.90
CA ARG A 152 3.83 22.87 -13.70
C ARG A 152 3.03 21.61 -14.04
N THR A 153 2.23 21.64 -15.12
CA THR A 153 1.45 20.48 -15.58
C THR A 153 2.37 19.35 -16.04
N VAL A 154 3.43 19.67 -16.80
CA VAL A 154 4.43 18.68 -17.20
C VAL A 154 5.15 18.08 -16.01
N ALA A 155 5.54 18.88 -15.01
CA ALA A 155 6.17 18.40 -13.79
C ALA A 155 5.24 17.47 -12.97
N LEU A 156 3.95 17.81 -12.90
CA LEU A 156 2.95 16.94 -12.25
C LEU A 156 2.76 15.63 -13.02
N MET A 157 2.68 15.69 -14.37
CA MET A 157 2.57 14.48 -15.21
C MET A 157 3.81 13.59 -15.09
N SER A 158 5.01 14.17 -15.04
CA SER A 158 6.26 13.40 -14.84
C SER A 158 6.28 12.73 -13.48
N SER A 159 5.88 13.44 -12.41
CA SER A 159 5.77 12.89 -11.07
C SER A 159 4.73 11.76 -10.98
N GLU A 160 3.64 11.87 -11.73
CA GLU A 160 2.58 10.85 -11.74
C GLU A 160 2.97 9.62 -12.54
N LEU A 161 3.72 9.79 -13.64
CA LEU A 161 4.33 8.70 -14.41
C LEU A 161 5.37 7.94 -13.58
N GLU A 162 6.19 8.66 -12.82
CA GLU A 162 7.20 8.06 -11.93
C GLU A 162 6.55 7.26 -10.79
N LYS A 163 5.47 7.79 -10.18
CA LYS A 163 4.67 7.09 -9.17
C LYS A 163 3.91 5.89 -9.76
N SER A 164 3.39 6.01 -10.97
CA SER A 164 2.73 4.91 -11.68
C SER A 164 3.71 3.79 -12.01
N GLY A 165 4.94 4.13 -12.40
CA GLY A 165 6.03 3.18 -12.60
C GLY A 165 6.39 2.42 -11.33
N TYR A 166 6.50 3.12 -10.19
CA TYR A 166 6.75 2.52 -8.88
C TYR A 166 5.61 1.59 -8.44
N SER A 167 4.36 2.00 -8.67
CA SER A 167 3.19 1.15 -8.39
C SER A 167 3.13 -0.09 -9.27
N ALA A 168 3.52 0.01 -10.55
CA ALA A 168 3.62 -1.12 -11.47
C ALA A 168 4.73 -2.09 -11.02
N GLN A 169 5.87 -1.58 -10.59
CA GLN A 169 7.00 -2.37 -10.11
C GLN A 169 6.65 -3.13 -8.81
N LEU A 170 5.94 -2.49 -7.87
CA LEU A 170 5.41 -3.15 -6.67
C LEU A 170 4.38 -4.24 -6.98
N LEU A 171 3.57 -4.05 -8.01
CA LEU A 171 2.61 -5.06 -8.49
C LEU A 171 3.33 -6.23 -9.15
N GLU A 172 4.39 -5.99 -9.91
CA GLU A 172 5.20 -7.00 -10.57
C GLU A 172 5.98 -7.85 -9.54
N GLU A 173 6.63 -7.23 -8.56
CA GLU A 173 7.33 -7.88 -7.46
C GLU A 173 6.38 -8.71 -6.56
N SER A 174 5.17 -8.20 -6.32
CA SER A 174 4.10 -8.92 -5.60
C SER A 174 3.56 -10.10 -6.41
N SER A 175 3.45 -9.97 -7.74
CA SER A 175 3.03 -11.03 -8.65
C SER A 175 4.08 -12.13 -8.75
N GLU A 176 5.35 -11.76 -8.79
CA GLU A 176 6.47 -12.70 -8.82
C GLU A 176 6.56 -13.51 -7.52
N THR A 177 6.38 -12.86 -6.37
CA THR A 177 6.33 -13.53 -5.06
C THR A 177 5.16 -14.53 -4.98
N ILE A 178 3.98 -14.16 -5.49
CA ILE A 178 2.80 -15.04 -5.54
C ILE A 178 3.06 -16.22 -6.48
N SER A 179 3.71 -15.99 -7.62
CA SER A 179 4.09 -17.03 -8.57
C SER A 179 5.09 -18.02 -7.96
N GLN A 180 6.11 -17.54 -7.26
CA GLN A 180 7.11 -18.39 -6.58
C GLN A 180 6.49 -19.24 -5.47
N VAL A 181 5.56 -18.67 -4.69
CA VAL A 181 4.81 -19.40 -3.66
C VAL A 181 3.92 -20.47 -4.31
N SER A 182 3.20 -20.12 -5.39
CA SER A 182 2.36 -21.07 -6.14
C SER A 182 3.19 -22.23 -6.71
N THR A 183 4.38 -21.97 -7.25
CA THR A 183 5.26 -22.98 -7.82
C THR A 183 5.82 -23.92 -6.75
N LYS A 184 6.19 -23.40 -5.57
CA LYS A 184 6.60 -24.21 -4.43
C LYS A 184 5.46 -25.10 -3.92
N TYR A 185 4.23 -24.62 -3.89
CA TYR A 185 3.07 -25.43 -3.51
C TYR A 185 2.74 -26.50 -4.55
N ALA A 186 2.91 -26.24 -5.86
CA ALA A 186 2.72 -27.23 -6.90
C ALA A 186 3.75 -28.36 -6.78
N SER A 187 5.03 -28.04 -6.57
CA SER A 187 6.07 -29.05 -6.39
C SER A 187 5.90 -29.87 -5.10
N PHE A 188 5.35 -29.27 -4.05
CA PHE A 188 5.05 -30.00 -2.80
C PHE A 188 3.87 -30.98 -2.98
N ASN A 189 2.88 -30.60 -3.77
CA ASN A 189 1.75 -31.48 -4.10
C ASN A 189 2.17 -32.65 -4.98
N ASP A 190 3.15 -32.47 -5.88
CA ASP A 190 3.70 -33.53 -6.72
C ASP A 190 4.54 -34.52 -5.89
N LEU A 191 5.35 -34.02 -4.93
CA LEU A 191 6.09 -34.87 -4.00
C LEU A 191 5.18 -35.71 -3.08
N LEU A 192 4.03 -35.17 -2.66
CA LEU A 192 3.04 -35.92 -1.88
C LEU A 192 2.34 -37.00 -2.72
N ARG A 193 2.23 -36.80 -4.02
CA ARG A 193 1.57 -37.74 -4.94
C ARG A 193 2.49 -38.91 -5.31
N ASP A 194 3.80 -38.70 -5.36
CA ASP A 194 4.81 -39.74 -5.61
C ASP A 194 5.14 -40.58 -4.35
N SER A 195 4.63 -40.17 -3.19
CA SER A 195 4.88 -40.83 -1.88
C SER A 195 3.73 -41.77 -1.46
N ILE A 196 2.69 -41.97 -2.29
CA ILE A 196 1.58 -42.91 -2.08
C ILE A 196 1.65 -44.02 -3.13
#